data_6dfcda7adc5d374e71ab07733e401018
#
_entry.id   6dfcda7adc5d374e71ab07733e401018
#
_cell.length_a   1.000
_cell.length_b   1.000
_cell.length_c   1.000
_cell.angle_alpha   90.00
_cell.angle_beta   90.00
_cell.angle_gamma   90.00
#
_symmetry.space_group_name_H-M   'P 1'
#
loop_
_entity.id
_entity.type
_entity.pdbx_description
1 polymer ?
#
loop_
_entity_poly.entity_id
_entity_poly.type
_entity_poly.pdbx_seq_one_letter_code
_entity_poly.pdbx_strand_id
1 'polypeptide(L)'
;MSAYAREMRVLCISGKRFAGKDTLARLLVEAAGRQGITLSTYAFAGESKRMFAAARPEVELARLLDDRAYKETWRPQLTAFTVESLAADPLVFVRAVMRRIQAPALITDLRLRHELAHLCTVCEPQVVRITRNDEHRAASGWAFDPTKDTHHTETELDDPSLWNEVVHNDGSEAALAVHADALLSRWLARSDAPRSDR
;
A
#
# COMPACT_ATOMS: atom_id res chain seq x y z
N MET A 1 13.32 -21.31 2.46
CA MET A 1 12.11 -20.69 1.85
C MET A 1 11.56 -21.62 0.77
N SER A 2 10.26 -21.95 0.82
CA SER A 2 9.61 -22.83 -0.17
C SER A 2 9.64 -22.20 -1.57
N ALA A 3 9.68 -23.04 -2.64
CA ALA A 3 9.57 -22.57 -4.04
C ALA A 3 8.35 -21.67 -4.26
N TYR A 4 7.26 -21.90 -3.55
CA TYR A 4 6.02 -21.11 -3.61
C TYR A 4 6.20 -19.66 -3.14
N ALA A 5 7.08 -19.41 -2.17
CA ALA A 5 7.39 -18.04 -1.69
C ALA A 5 8.19 -17.21 -2.72
N ARG A 6 8.86 -17.89 -3.66
CA ARG A 6 9.67 -17.23 -4.70
C ARG A 6 8.86 -16.75 -5.91
N GLU A 7 7.63 -17.23 -6.08
CA GLU A 7 6.75 -16.87 -7.21
C GLU A 7 5.78 -15.73 -6.88
N MET A 8 5.65 -15.37 -5.60
CA MET A 8 4.71 -14.34 -5.19
C MET A 8 5.25 -12.93 -5.49
N ARG A 9 4.81 -12.36 -6.59
CA ARG A 9 5.18 -11.00 -7.04
C ARG A 9 4.35 -9.96 -6.27
N VAL A 10 4.99 -9.24 -5.35
CA VAL A 10 4.34 -8.19 -4.54
C VAL A 10 5.08 -6.87 -4.71
N LEU A 11 4.38 -5.86 -5.18
CA LEU A 11 4.82 -4.47 -5.20
C LEU A 11 4.15 -3.74 -4.04
N CYS A 12 4.91 -2.99 -3.25
CA CYS A 12 4.40 -2.23 -2.12
C CYS A 12 4.63 -0.74 -2.33
N ILE A 13 3.59 0.06 -2.16
CA ILE A 13 3.72 1.52 -2.15
C ILE A 13 3.79 2.02 -0.72
N SER A 14 4.82 2.81 -0.42
CA SER A 14 4.98 3.60 0.79
C SER A 14 5.07 5.09 0.44
N GLY A 15 4.70 5.96 1.36
CA GLY A 15 4.75 7.42 1.16
C GLY A 15 3.88 8.16 2.16
N LYS A 16 4.21 9.41 2.41
CA LYS A 16 3.49 10.29 3.34
C LYS A 16 2.09 10.63 2.84
N ARG A 17 1.29 11.21 3.71
CA ARG A 17 -0.04 11.74 3.33
C ARG A 17 0.11 12.73 2.18
N PHE A 18 -0.83 12.69 1.23
CA PHE A 18 -0.87 13.54 0.03
C PHE A 18 0.34 13.41 -0.92
N ALA A 19 1.19 12.39 -0.76
CA ALA A 19 2.26 12.12 -1.71
C ALA A 19 1.77 11.55 -3.05
N GLY A 20 0.50 11.08 -3.13
CA GLY A 20 -0.08 10.55 -4.37
C GLY A 20 -0.07 9.02 -4.48
N LYS A 21 -0.03 8.30 -3.35
CA LYS A 21 -0.06 6.81 -3.32
C LYS A 21 -1.23 6.23 -4.11
N ASP A 22 -2.43 6.77 -3.88
CA ASP A 22 -3.65 6.25 -4.52
C ASP A 22 -3.63 6.50 -6.04
N THR A 23 -3.12 7.66 -6.46
CA THR A 23 -2.94 7.99 -7.89
C THR A 23 -1.92 7.04 -8.52
N LEU A 24 -0.76 6.82 -7.88
CA LEU A 24 0.24 5.89 -8.38
C LEU A 24 -0.32 4.47 -8.47
N ALA A 25 -1.06 4.01 -7.45
CA ALA A 25 -1.69 2.70 -7.45
C ALA A 25 -2.66 2.52 -8.63
N ARG A 26 -3.54 3.51 -8.86
CA ARG A 26 -4.46 3.50 -9.99
C ARG A 26 -3.70 3.44 -11.34
N LEU A 27 -2.69 4.28 -11.51
CA LEU A 27 -1.88 4.32 -12.73
C LEU A 27 -1.14 3.00 -12.98
N LEU A 28 -0.63 2.33 -11.94
CA LEU A 28 -0.02 1.01 -12.06
C LEU A 28 -1.02 -0.06 -12.49
N VAL A 29 -2.24 -0.04 -11.95
CA VAL A 29 -3.32 -0.96 -12.36
C VAL A 29 -3.72 -0.72 -13.83
N GLU A 30 -3.85 0.55 -14.25
CA GLU A 30 -4.13 0.91 -15.64
C GLU A 30 -3.01 0.48 -16.58
N ALA A 31 -1.74 0.69 -16.18
CA ALA A 31 -0.57 0.25 -16.94
C ALA A 31 -0.52 -1.27 -17.11
N ALA A 32 -0.81 -2.02 -16.04
CA ALA A 32 -0.91 -3.47 -16.07
C ALA A 32 -2.03 -3.94 -17.02
N GLY A 33 -3.21 -3.31 -16.93
CA GLY A 33 -4.33 -3.60 -17.83
C GLY A 33 -4.00 -3.40 -19.30
N ARG A 34 -3.23 -2.35 -19.64
CA ARG A 34 -2.75 -2.13 -21.02
C ARG A 34 -1.83 -3.24 -21.51
N GLN A 35 -1.15 -3.96 -20.62
CA GLN A 35 -0.29 -5.11 -20.92
C GLN A 35 -1.03 -6.46 -20.80
N GLY A 36 -2.35 -6.46 -20.58
CA GLY A 36 -3.15 -7.68 -20.38
C GLY A 36 -2.92 -8.36 -19.03
N ILE A 37 -2.35 -7.66 -18.05
CA ILE A 37 -2.02 -8.17 -16.72
C ILE A 37 -3.07 -7.71 -15.71
N THR A 38 -3.63 -8.63 -14.94
CA THR A 38 -4.48 -8.30 -13.80
C THR A 38 -3.60 -8.06 -12.57
N LEU A 39 -3.45 -6.80 -12.16
CA LEU A 39 -2.75 -6.42 -10.94
C LEU A 39 -3.74 -6.30 -9.80
N SER A 40 -3.74 -7.28 -8.89
CA SER A 40 -4.65 -7.30 -7.74
C SER A 40 -4.19 -6.31 -6.66
N THR A 41 -5.10 -5.48 -6.16
CA THR A 41 -4.77 -4.44 -5.17
C THR A 41 -5.24 -4.79 -3.77
N TYR A 42 -4.40 -4.49 -2.78
CA TYR A 42 -4.65 -4.74 -1.37
C TYR A 42 -4.21 -3.54 -0.52
N ALA A 43 -4.92 -3.32 0.58
CA ALA A 43 -4.57 -2.34 1.59
C ALA A 43 -4.80 -2.93 2.98
N PHE A 44 -3.84 -2.80 3.88
CA PHE A 44 -3.97 -3.30 5.26
C PHE A 44 -5.08 -2.54 6.01
N ALA A 45 -5.18 -1.22 5.81
CA ALA A 45 -6.31 -0.44 6.33
C ALA A 45 -7.66 -0.85 5.71
N GLY A 46 -7.66 -1.34 4.47
CA GLY A 46 -8.84 -1.93 3.83
C GLY A 46 -9.28 -3.22 4.51
N GLU A 47 -8.31 -4.03 4.95
CA GLU A 47 -8.60 -5.29 5.66
C GLU A 47 -9.19 -5.06 7.05
N SER A 48 -8.71 -4.04 7.78
CA SER A 48 -9.34 -3.62 9.03
C SER A 48 -10.83 -3.30 8.84
N LYS A 49 -11.18 -2.57 7.77
CA LYS A 49 -12.58 -2.26 7.45
C LYS A 49 -13.39 -3.51 7.09
N ARG A 50 -12.81 -4.47 6.34
CA ARG A 50 -13.46 -5.73 5.99
C ARG A 50 -13.77 -6.55 7.24
N MET A 51 -12.80 -6.69 8.13
CA MET A 51 -12.97 -7.43 9.38
C MET A 51 -13.96 -6.74 10.32
N PHE A 52 -13.92 -5.40 10.39
CA PHE A 52 -14.88 -4.61 11.16
C PHE A 52 -16.31 -4.82 10.66
N ALA A 53 -16.55 -4.73 9.35
CA ALA A 53 -17.86 -4.97 8.76
C ALA A 53 -18.31 -6.43 8.90
N ALA A 54 -17.41 -7.39 8.76
CA ALA A 54 -17.74 -8.80 8.96
C ALA A 54 -18.21 -9.13 10.40
N ALA A 55 -17.71 -8.39 11.38
CA ALA A 55 -18.11 -8.52 12.78
C ALA A 55 -19.40 -7.74 13.13
N ARG A 56 -19.96 -6.95 12.20
CA ARG A 56 -21.10 -6.04 12.43
C ARG A 56 -22.05 -6.05 11.23
N PRO A 57 -23.13 -6.85 11.29
CA PRO A 57 -24.08 -7.00 10.16
C PRO A 57 -24.74 -5.69 9.71
N GLU A 58 -24.79 -4.68 10.60
CA GLU A 58 -25.32 -3.35 10.33
C GLU A 58 -24.37 -2.45 9.52
N VAL A 59 -23.12 -2.87 9.31
CA VAL A 59 -22.09 -2.09 8.60
C VAL A 59 -22.01 -2.54 7.15
N GLU A 60 -22.33 -1.65 6.24
CA GLU A 60 -22.21 -1.87 4.79
C GLU A 60 -20.76 -1.69 4.32
N LEU A 61 -20.04 -2.79 4.06
CA LEU A 61 -18.63 -2.76 3.66
C LEU A 61 -18.38 -1.85 2.45
N ALA A 62 -19.20 -1.93 1.41
CA ALA A 62 -19.02 -1.12 0.21
C ALA A 62 -19.04 0.38 0.55
N ARG A 63 -20.00 0.81 1.35
CA ARG A 63 -20.07 2.20 1.80
C ARG A 63 -18.91 2.58 2.73
N LEU A 64 -18.48 1.66 3.59
CA LEU A 64 -17.33 1.92 4.48
C LEU A 64 -16.03 2.11 3.70
N LEU A 65 -15.90 1.49 2.51
CA LEU A 65 -14.75 1.66 1.63
C LEU A 65 -14.81 2.96 0.83
N ASP A 66 -15.95 3.28 0.25
CA ASP A 66 -16.07 4.26 -0.83
C ASP A 66 -16.80 5.55 -0.43
N ASP A 67 -17.70 5.50 0.59
CA ASP A 67 -18.46 6.64 1.06
C ASP A 67 -17.77 7.31 2.27
N ARG A 68 -17.21 8.51 2.03
CA ARG A 68 -16.51 9.25 3.08
C ARG A 68 -17.43 9.62 4.24
N ALA A 69 -18.65 10.06 3.97
CA ALA A 69 -19.60 10.49 5.00
C ALA A 69 -20.01 9.29 5.87
N TYR A 70 -20.34 8.16 5.25
CA TYR A 70 -20.67 6.92 5.96
C TYR A 70 -19.48 6.43 6.80
N LYS A 71 -18.26 6.49 6.28
CA LYS A 71 -17.06 6.13 7.04
C LYS A 71 -16.87 7.02 8.28
N GLU A 72 -17.17 8.32 8.21
CA GLU A 72 -17.09 9.22 9.36
C GLU A 72 -18.07 8.83 10.46
N THR A 73 -19.25 8.31 10.15
CA THR A 73 -20.21 7.85 11.18
C THR A 73 -19.68 6.66 11.96
N TRP A 74 -18.84 5.82 11.33
CA TRP A 74 -18.25 4.63 11.96
C TRP A 74 -16.82 4.84 12.45
N ARG A 75 -16.21 6.02 12.22
CA ARG A 75 -14.80 6.27 12.52
C ARG A 75 -14.40 5.94 13.95
N PRO A 76 -15.14 6.35 15.01
CA PRO A 76 -14.73 6.03 16.39
C PRO A 76 -14.67 4.51 16.63
N GLN A 77 -15.72 3.78 16.23
CA GLN A 77 -15.81 2.33 16.44
C GLN A 77 -14.78 1.58 15.58
N LEU A 78 -14.55 2.00 14.32
CA LEU A 78 -13.54 1.43 13.45
C LEU A 78 -12.13 1.67 14.02
N THR A 79 -11.87 2.85 14.58
CA THR A 79 -10.59 3.15 15.21
C THR A 79 -10.36 2.27 16.43
N ALA A 80 -11.35 2.17 17.33
CA ALA A 80 -11.26 1.30 18.50
C ALA A 80 -11.02 -0.16 18.11
N PHE A 81 -11.79 -0.69 17.17
CA PHE A 81 -11.60 -2.04 16.64
C PHE A 81 -10.18 -2.27 16.08
N THR A 82 -9.67 -1.29 15.32
CA THR A 82 -8.33 -1.38 14.72
C THR A 82 -7.25 -1.41 15.81
N VAL A 83 -7.35 -0.54 16.80
CA VAL A 83 -6.40 -0.48 17.94
C VAL A 83 -6.43 -1.78 18.74
N GLU A 84 -7.61 -2.28 19.10
CA GLU A 84 -7.77 -3.53 19.84
C GLU A 84 -7.22 -4.72 19.04
N SER A 85 -7.51 -4.79 17.75
CA SER A 85 -7.02 -5.86 16.87
C SER A 85 -5.50 -5.87 16.79
N LEU A 86 -4.87 -4.70 16.63
CA LEU A 86 -3.42 -4.56 16.56
C LEU A 86 -2.75 -4.80 17.91
N ALA A 87 -3.39 -4.45 19.02
CA ALA A 87 -2.89 -4.75 20.37
C ALA A 87 -2.87 -6.26 20.65
N ALA A 88 -3.87 -6.99 20.15
CA ALA A 88 -3.94 -8.45 20.26
C ALA A 88 -2.95 -9.14 19.32
N ASP A 89 -2.80 -8.63 18.10
CA ASP A 89 -1.94 -9.17 17.06
C ASP A 89 -1.50 -8.08 16.07
N PRO A 90 -0.26 -7.56 16.19
CA PRO A 90 0.25 -6.50 15.31
C PRO A 90 0.25 -6.87 13.81
N LEU A 91 0.20 -8.16 13.48
CA LEU A 91 0.21 -8.66 12.10
C LEU A 91 -1.15 -9.12 11.60
N VAL A 92 -2.23 -8.90 12.35
CA VAL A 92 -3.55 -9.44 12.03
C VAL A 92 -4.01 -9.07 10.61
N PHE A 93 -3.88 -7.80 10.22
CA PHE A 93 -4.30 -7.33 8.89
C PHE A 93 -3.33 -7.78 7.79
N VAL A 94 -2.03 -7.81 8.06
CA VAL A 94 -1.02 -8.31 7.12
C VAL A 94 -1.30 -9.78 6.82
N ARG A 95 -1.47 -10.62 7.85
CA ARG A 95 -1.78 -12.04 7.68
C ARG A 95 -3.13 -12.27 6.97
N ALA A 96 -4.14 -11.44 7.24
CA ALA A 96 -5.42 -11.54 6.56
C ALA A 96 -5.29 -11.21 5.06
N VAL A 97 -4.53 -10.19 4.68
CA VAL A 97 -4.20 -9.93 3.27
C VAL A 97 -3.43 -11.10 2.66
N MET A 98 -2.38 -11.59 3.32
CA MET A 98 -1.52 -12.64 2.78
C MET A 98 -2.24 -13.98 2.55
N ARG A 99 -3.31 -14.27 3.30
CA ARG A 99 -4.14 -15.49 3.08
C ARG A 99 -4.94 -15.45 1.79
N ARG A 100 -5.21 -14.26 1.24
CA ARG A 100 -6.06 -14.09 0.05
C ARG A 100 -5.35 -13.42 -1.12
N ILE A 101 -4.08 -13.06 -0.95
CA ILE A 101 -3.32 -12.36 -1.98
C ILE A 101 -3.19 -13.22 -3.24
N GLN A 102 -3.42 -12.61 -4.38
CA GLN A 102 -3.26 -13.20 -5.71
C GLN A 102 -2.20 -12.38 -6.46
N ALA A 103 -1.12 -13.03 -6.82
CA ALA A 103 -0.02 -12.40 -7.56
C ALA A 103 -0.30 -12.36 -9.07
N PRO A 104 0.17 -11.33 -9.78
CA PRO A 104 0.91 -10.18 -9.25
C PRO A 104 0.03 -9.26 -8.41
N ALA A 105 0.57 -8.75 -7.30
CA ALA A 105 -0.18 -7.99 -6.32
C ALA A 105 0.46 -6.64 -5.99
N LEU A 106 -0.39 -5.65 -5.69
CA LEU A 106 0.00 -4.31 -5.26
C LEU A 106 -0.56 -4.04 -3.86
N ILE A 107 0.33 -3.80 -2.90
CA ILE A 107 -0.03 -3.31 -1.56
C ILE A 107 0.12 -1.80 -1.56
N THR A 108 -0.98 -1.07 -1.31
CA THR A 108 -1.05 0.38 -1.57
C THR A 108 -0.76 1.24 -0.35
N ASP A 109 -0.63 0.64 0.84
CA ASP A 109 -0.54 1.38 2.11
C ASP A 109 0.49 0.79 3.09
N LEU A 110 1.62 0.31 2.58
CA LEU A 110 2.73 -0.14 3.44
C LEU A 110 3.25 1.03 4.29
N ARG A 111 3.23 0.89 5.63
CA ARG A 111 3.53 1.97 6.58
C ARG A 111 4.49 1.60 7.70
N LEU A 112 4.53 0.34 8.10
CA LEU A 112 5.20 -0.07 9.33
C LEU A 112 6.33 -1.09 9.06
N ARG A 113 7.42 -1.00 9.82
CA ARG A 113 8.57 -1.91 9.67
C ARG A 113 8.18 -3.37 9.90
N HIS A 114 7.30 -3.65 10.85
CA HIS A 114 6.88 -5.02 11.12
C HIS A 114 5.99 -5.59 9.99
N GLU A 115 5.22 -4.75 9.28
CA GLU A 115 4.50 -5.16 8.07
C GLU A 115 5.49 -5.60 6.99
N LEU A 116 6.50 -4.76 6.70
CA LEU A 116 7.55 -5.08 5.74
C LEU A 116 8.34 -6.31 6.15
N ALA A 117 8.75 -6.39 7.42
CA ALA A 117 9.49 -7.53 7.93
C ALA A 117 8.72 -8.85 7.74
N HIS A 118 7.40 -8.84 8.01
CA HIS A 118 6.57 -10.03 7.76
C HIS A 118 6.48 -10.37 6.27
N LEU A 119 6.28 -9.38 5.39
CA LEU A 119 6.27 -9.60 3.95
C LEU A 119 7.57 -10.26 3.48
N CYS A 120 8.72 -9.80 3.97
CA CYS A 120 10.04 -10.38 3.66
C CYS A 120 10.21 -11.84 4.12
N THR A 121 9.40 -12.33 5.07
CA THR A 121 9.42 -13.76 5.45
C THR A 121 8.65 -14.66 4.49
N VAL A 122 7.68 -14.09 3.74
CA VAL A 122 6.75 -14.86 2.89
C VAL A 122 6.93 -14.61 1.39
N CYS A 123 7.53 -13.48 1.01
CA CYS A 123 7.85 -13.14 -0.38
C CYS A 123 9.07 -12.20 -0.42
N GLU A 124 9.46 -11.76 -1.62
CA GLU A 124 10.44 -10.69 -1.81
C GLU A 124 9.70 -9.43 -2.31
N PRO A 125 9.16 -8.61 -1.40
CA PRO A 125 8.41 -7.44 -1.81
C PRO A 125 9.34 -6.41 -2.44
N GLN A 126 8.90 -5.77 -3.53
CA GLN A 126 9.55 -4.56 -3.99
C GLN A 126 8.86 -3.36 -3.36
N VAL A 127 9.60 -2.55 -2.63
CA VAL A 127 9.09 -1.34 -1.97
C VAL A 127 9.38 -0.12 -2.81
N VAL A 128 8.34 0.60 -3.18
CA VAL A 128 8.39 1.88 -3.87
C VAL A 128 7.99 2.99 -2.92
N ARG A 129 8.89 3.95 -2.71
CA ARG A 129 8.59 5.17 -1.97
C ARG A 129 8.14 6.26 -2.93
N ILE A 130 6.89 6.72 -2.81
CA ILE A 130 6.45 7.93 -3.50
C ILE A 130 6.65 9.14 -2.60
N THR A 131 7.30 10.17 -3.13
CA THR A 131 7.54 11.45 -2.47
C THR A 131 6.87 12.57 -3.24
N ARG A 132 6.55 13.64 -2.56
CA ARG A 132 6.02 14.87 -3.14
C ARG A 132 6.45 16.04 -2.28
N ASN A 133 6.90 17.13 -2.86
CA ASN A 133 7.29 18.31 -2.10
C ASN A 133 6.07 18.96 -1.42
N ASP A 134 6.32 19.74 -0.39
CA ASP A 134 5.27 20.29 0.46
C ASP A 134 4.38 21.31 -0.27
N GLU A 135 4.92 22.04 -1.25
CA GLU A 135 4.15 22.98 -2.08
C GLU A 135 3.09 22.24 -2.89
N HIS A 136 3.46 21.17 -3.57
CA HIS A 136 2.52 20.35 -4.34
C HIS A 136 1.54 19.57 -3.45
N ARG A 137 1.97 19.16 -2.24
CA ARG A 137 1.09 18.54 -1.24
C ARG A 137 0.04 19.56 -0.77
N ALA A 138 0.47 20.79 -0.46
CA ALA A 138 -0.40 21.89 -0.04
C ALA A 138 -1.41 22.26 -1.13
N ALA A 139 -0.99 22.33 -2.40
CA ALA A 139 -1.87 22.56 -3.55
C ALA A 139 -2.95 21.46 -3.69
N SER A 140 -2.71 20.28 -3.13
CA SER A 140 -3.69 19.17 -3.07
C SER A 140 -4.51 19.14 -1.79
N GLY A 141 -4.48 20.19 -0.97
CA GLY A 141 -5.25 20.32 0.26
C GLY A 141 -4.55 19.75 1.51
N TRP A 142 -3.25 19.45 1.45
CA TRP A 142 -2.49 19.11 2.64
C TRP A 142 -2.14 20.37 3.45
N ALA A 143 -2.35 20.29 4.75
CA ALA A 143 -1.78 21.21 5.73
C ALA A 143 -1.03 20.38 6.76
N PHE A 144 0.14 20.87 7.17
CA PHE A 144 0.92 20.20 8.19
C PHE A 144 0.13 20.12 9.50
N ASP A 145 0.02 18.91 10.01
CA ASP A 145 -0.64 18.59 11.29
C ASP A 145 0.35 17.73 12.09
N PRO A 146 0.96 18.25 13.16
CA PRO A 146 1.98 17.54 13.90
C PRO A 146 1.45 16.21 14.48
N THR A 147 0.15 16.13 14.81
CA THR A 147 -0.42 14.89 15.36
C THR A 147 -0.54 13.78 14.32
N LYS A 148 -0.63 14.13 13.03
CA LYS A 148 -0.76 13.19 11.92
C LYS A 148 0.56 12.99 11.18
N ASP A 149 1.27 14.07 10.86
CA ASP A 149 2.43 14.02 9.96
C ASP A 149 3.71 13.53 10.67
N THR A 150 3.78 13.60 12.02
CA THR A 150 4.86 13.00 12.83
C THR A 150 4.48 11.65 13.43
N HIS A 151 3.26 11.18 13.20
CA HIS A 151 2.83 9.88 13.70
C HIS A 151 3.70 8.75 13.12
N HIS A 152 3.98 7.71 13.91
CA HIS A 152 4.86 6.62 13.48
C HIS A 152 4.43 5.96 12.15
N THR A 153 3.14 5.88 11.88
CA THR A 153 2.62 5.36 10.58
C THR A 153 2.97 6.21 9.36
N GLU A 154 3.47 7.43 9.55
CA GLU A 154 3.92 8.32 8.47
C GLU A 154 5.46 8.38 8.38
N THR A 155 6.18 8.00 9.46
CA THR A 155 7.63 8.21 9.58
C THR A 155 8.45 6.92 9.71
N GLU A 156 7.86 5.81 10.10
CA GLU A 156 8.59 4.57 10.42
C GLU A 156 9.33 3.96 9.22
N LEU A 157 8.84 4.23 8.00
CA LEU A 157 9.49 3.84 6.75
C LEU A 157 10.22 5.00 6.06
N ASP A 158 10.69 6.01 6.77
CA ASP A 158 11.46 7.13 6.20
C ASP A 158 12.94 6.77 5.93
N ASP A 159 13.39 5.59 6.36
CA ASP A 159 14.73 5.08 6.11
C ASP A 159 14.90 4.65 4.64
N PRO A 160 15.77 5.31 3.84
CA PRO A 160 15.95 5.00 2.42
C PRO A 160 16.44 3.57 2.15
N SER A 161 17.08 2.91 3.12
CA SER A 161 17.55 1.52 2.97
C SER A 161 16.41 0.51 2.84
N LEU A 162 15.18 0.91 3.18
CA LEU A 162 13.99 0.08 3.07
C LEU A 162 13.32 0.14 1.69
N TRP A 163 13.77 1.02 0.80
CA TRP A 163 13.15 1.24 -0.49
C TRP A 163 13.98 0.66 -1.63
N ASN A 164 13.32 0.01 -2.56
CA ASN A 164 13.95 -0.45 -3.79
C ASN A 164 13.96 0.64 -4.88
N GLU A 165 12.99 1.55 -4.82
CA GLU A 165 12.84 2.62 -5.80
C GLU A 165 12.12 3.82 -5.19
N VAL A 166 12.45 5.03 -5.65
CA VAL A 166 11.76 6.28 -5.28
C VAL A 166 11.09 6.88 -6.50
N VAL A 167 9.82 7.25 -6.36
CA VAL A 167 9.05 7.98 -7.37
C VAL A 167 8.79 9.39 -6.86
N HIS A 168 9.30 10.39 -7.56
CA HIS A 168 9.03 11.81 -7.28
C HIS A 168 7.78 12.27 -8.00
N ASN A 169 6.76 12.71 -7.25
CA ASN A 169 5.46 13.14 -7.76
C ASN A 169 5.30 14.66 -7.69
N ASP A 170 6.28 15.38 -8.21
CA ASP A 170 6.29 16.85 -8.20
C ASP A 170 5.81 17.44 -9.55
N GLY A 171 5.41 16.60 -10.47
CA GLY A 171 4.92 16.97 -11.80
C GLY A 171 3.42 16.78 -11.99
N SER A 172 3.03 16.70 -13.26
CA SER A 172 1.66 16.38 -13.67
C SER A 172 1.32 14.90 -13.47
N GLU A 173 0.02 14.57 -13.46
CA GLU A 173 -0.43 13.18 -13.45
C GLU A 173 0.04 12.41 -14.69
N ALA A 174 0.16 13.07 -15.86
CA ALA A 174 0.71 12.46 -17.06
C ALA A 174 2.20 12.07 -16.88
N ALA A 175 3.00 12.90 -16.20
CA ALA A 175 4.37 12.54 -15.85
C ALA A 175 4.42 11.35 -14.88
N LEU A 176 3.54 11.33 -13.89
CA LEU A 176 3.43 10.19 -12.96
C LEU A 176 3.01 8.90 -13.69
N ALA A 177 2.15 9.00 -14.71
CA ALA A 177 1.75 7.85 -15.54
C ALA A 177 2.95 7.24 -16.30
N VAL A 178 3.83 8.07 -16.85
CA VAL A 178 5.08 7.60 -17.47
C VAL A 178 5.97 6.88 -16.46
N HIS A 179 6.08 7.41 -15.22
CA HIS A 179 6.80 6.73 -14.15
C HIS A 179 6.16 5.39 -13.77
N ALA A 180 4.84 5.31 -13.71
CA ALA A 180 4.11 4.09 -13.41
C ALA A 180 4.35 3.01 -14.49
N ASP A 181 4.31 3.35 -15.78
CA ASP A 181 4.59 2.44 -16.89
C ASP A 181 6.03 1.88 -16.81
N ALA A 182 7.00 2.77 -16.59
CA ALA A 182 8.40 2.38 -16.48
C ALA A 182 8.67 1.52 -15.24
N LEU A 183 8.08 1.87 -14.09
CA LEU A 183 8.17 1.12 -12.84
C LEU A 183 7.59 -0.30 -13.01
N LEU A 184 6.39 -0.40 -13.57
CA LEU A 184 5.73 -1.69 -13.80
C LEU A 184 6.58 -2.58 -14.70
N SER A 185 7.10 -2.04 -15.83
CA SER A 185 7.93 -2.79 -16.77
C SER A 185 9.20 -3.32 -16.11
N ARG A 186 9.91 -2.47 -15.32
CA ARG A 186 11.10 -2.90 -14.57
C ARG A 186 10.79 -3.96 -13.52
N TRP A 187 9.69 -3.81 -12.81
CA TRP A 187 9.28 -4.77 -11.78
C TRP A 187 8.96 -6.14 -12.38
N LEU A 188 8.22 -6.16 -13.47
CA LEU A 188 7.90 -7.41 -14.17
C LEU A 188 9.16 -8.10 -14.74
N ALA A 189 10.05 -7.33 -15.38
CA ALA A 189 11.28 -7.85 -15.96
C ALA A 189 12.26 -8.47 -14.93
N ARG A 190 12.34 -7.91 -13.70
CA ARG A 190 13.18 -8.45 -12.62
C ARG A 190 12.77 -9.86 -12.19
N SER A 191 11.49 -10.17 -12.32
CA SER A 191 10.94 -11.46 -11.91
C SER A 191 11.24 -12.58 -12.91
N ASP A 192 11.60 -12.22 -14.15
CA ASP A 192 11.88 -13.18 -15.23
C ASP A 192 13.39 -13.46 -15.39
N ALA A 193 14.26 -12.71 -14.71
CA ALA A 193 15.69 -12.91 -14.77
C ALA A 193 16.13 -14.16 -14.00
N PRO A 194 16.87 -15.12 -14.62
CA PRO A 194 17.44 -16.25 -13.90
C PRO A 194 18.45 -15.70 -12.89
N ARG A 195 18.26 -16.03 -11.62
CA ARG A 195 19.18 -15.61 -10.56
C ARG A 195 20.50 -16.36 -10.71
N SER A 196 21.59 -15.61 -10.80
CA SER A 196 22.92 -16.15 -10.58
C SER A 196 23.01 -16.57 -9.10
N ASP A 197 23.14 -17.85 -8.85
CA ASP A 197 23.46 -18.38 -7.52
C ASP A 197 24.69 -17.65 -6.95
N ARG A 198 24.50 -16.91 -5.86
CA ARG A 198 25.58 -16.40 -5.01
C ARG A 198 25.49 -17.08 -3.66
#